data_ab6477d44964bfd56323c33a398a84e9
#
_entry.id   ab6477d44964bfd56323c33a398a84e9
#
_cell.length_a   1.000
_cell.length_b   1.000
_cell.length_c   1.000
_cell.angle_alpha   90.00
_cell.angle_beta   90.00
_cell.angle_gamma   90.00
#
_symmetry.space_group_name_H-M   'P 1'
#
loop_
_entity.id
_entity.type
_entity.pdbx_description
1 polymer ?
#
loop_
_entity_poly.entity_id
_entity_poly.type
_entity_poly.pdbx_seq_one_letter_code
_entity_poly.pdbx_strand_id
1 'polypeptide(L)'
;MPRFWTPHASARQRLVATAILLWLLGAAFYLLFIHDFVPDEALFWPSLGIALGLSGGVTLWVLQGISRKTWVVGDDLSGYGIKKKTLLLLACLLLLGFASWINTGYLIPRYLTRVIGSSAERSDLVTTRKHYGKHRTCDYSLDGRWSRGLLVSVCVDAAFHQAAPRQAFSVRLRTRESALGFIVEAVSRAPAMLNR
;
A
#
# COMPACT_ATOMS: atom_id res chain seq x y z
N MET A 1 -14.52 -14.86 -26.27
CA MET A 1 -14.23 -14.29 -24.94
C MET A 1 -13.26 -15.21 -24.23
N PRO A 2 -12.10 -14.75 -23.76
CA PRO A 2 -11.19 -15.61 -23.00
C PRO A 2 -11.91 -16.07 -21.73
N ARG A 3 -12.00 -17.38 -21.54
CA ARG A 3 -12.57 -17.97 -20.33
C ARG A 3 -11.51 -17.84 -19.22
N PHE A 4 -11.65 -16.85 -18.34
CA PHE A 4 -10.77 -16.65 -17.17
C PHE A 4 -10.76 -17.84 -16.20
N TRP A 5 -11.68 -18.79 -16.35
CA TRP A 5 -11.85 -19.91 -15.44
C TRP A 5 -11.79 -21.23 -16.19
N THR A 6 -11.07 -22.19 -15.64
CA THR A 6 -11.16 -23.57 -16.12
C THR A 6 -12.62 -24.05 -15.98
N PRO A 7 -13.20 -24.70 -16.99
CA PRO A 7 -14.62 -25.11 -16.97
C PRO A 7 -14.99 -25.98 -15.76
N HIS A 8 -14.01 -26.66 -15.17
CA HIS A 8 -14.18 -27.57 -14.03
C HIS A 8 -13.91 -26.93 -12.65
N ALA A 9 -13.61 -25.62 -12.57
CA ALA A 9 -13.38 -24.96 -11.28
C ALA A 9 -14.68 -24.90 -10.45
N SER A 10 -14.60 -25.35 -9.19
CA SER A 10 -15.73 -25.27 -8.24
C SER A 10 -16.10 -23.83 -7.92
N ALA A 11 -17.35 -23.57 -7.52
CA ALA A 11 -17.80 -22.25 -7.09
C ALA A 11 -16.91 -21.68 -5.96
N ARG A 12 -16.52 -22.54 -5.01
CA ARG A 12 -15.59 -22.17 -3.91
C ARG A 12 -14.22 -21.74 -4.41
N GLN A 13 -13.66 -22.45 -5.39
CA GLN A 13 -12.37 -22.10 -6.00
C GLN A 13 -12.46 -20.74 -6.72
N ARG A 14 -13.55 -20.49 -7.45
CA ARG A 14 -13.79 -19.19 -8.13
C ARG A 14 -13.89 -18.05 -7.12
N LEU A 15 -14.67 -18.23 -6.06
CA LEU A 15 -14.82 -17.22 -5.01
C LEU A 15 -13.48 -16.83 -4.40
N VAL A 16 -12.67 -17.83 -4.01
CA VAL A 16 -11.36 -17.59 -3.39
C VAL A 16 -10.40 -16.90 -4.34
N ALA A 17 -10.32 -17.37 -5.59
CA ALA A 17 -9.44 -16.74 -6.57
C ALA A 17 -9.89 -15.30 -6.87
N THR A 18 -11.20 -15.02 -6.90
CA THR A 18 -11.72 -13.64 -7.01
C THR A 18 -11.36 -12.80 -5.80
N ALA A 19 -11.47 -13.34 -4.58
CA ALA A 19 -11.08 -12.63 -3.36
C ALA A 19 -9.59 -12.30 -3.34
N ILE A 20 -8.72 -13.24 -3.73
CA ILE A 20 -7.29 -13.00 -3.87
C ILE A 20 -7.01 -11.92 -4.92
N LEU A 21 -7.68 -11.98 -6.07
CA LEU A 21 -7.53 -10.97 -7.13
C LEU A 21 -7.94 -9.57 -6.63
N LEU A 22 -9.08 -9.45 -5.97
CA LEU A 22 -9.52 -8.18 -5.39
C LEU A 22 -8.56 -7.66 -4.33
N TRP A 23 -7.99 -8.56 -3.53
CA TRP A 23 -6.98 -8.21 -2.53
C TRP A 23 -5.70 -7.66 -3.18
N LEU A 24 -5.22 -8.27 -4.26
CA LEU A 24 -4.07 -7.80 -5.04
C LEU A 24 -4.38 -6.46 -5.73
N LEU A 25 -5.57 -6.31 -6.30
CA LEU A 25 -6.02 -5.07 -6.92
C LEU A 25 -6.12 -3.92 -5.90
N GLY A 26 -6.57 -4.19 -4.68
CA GLY A 26 -6.59 -3.21 -3.60
C GLY A 26 -5.19 -2.66 -3.29
N ALA A 27 -4.20 -3.54 -3.16
CA ALA A 27 -2.81 -3.13 -2.94
C ALA A 27 -2.25 -2.34 -4.15
N ALA A 28 -2.51 -2.80 -5.38
CA ALA A 28 -2.09 -2.11 -6.59
C ALA A 28 -2.75 -0.72 -6.69
N PHE A 29 -4.03 -0.61 -6.39
CA PHE A 29 -4.75 0.66 -6.35
C PHE A 29 -4.14 1.63 -5.34
N TYR A 30 -3.80 1.15 -4.13
CA TYR A 30 -3.11 1.97 -3.14
C TYR A 30 -1.80 2.51 -3.69
N LEU A 31 -0.94 1.63 -4.24
CA LEU A 31 0.37 2.00 -4.76
C LEU A 31 0.33 3.01 -5.92
N LEU A 32 -0.74 2.98 -6.72
CA LEU A 32 -0.86 3.82 -7.90
C LEU A 32 -1.54 5.17 -7.62
N PHE A 33 -2.46 5.22 -6.66
CA PHE A 33 -3.37 6.36 -6.52
C PHE A 33 -3.39 7.00 -5.13
N ILE A 34 -2.84 6.34 -4.10
CA ILE A 34 -2.99 6.80 -2.72
C ILE A 34 -1.62 6.96 -2.07
N HIS A 35 -1.27 8.19 -1.68
CA HIS A 35 0.04 8.51 -1.08
C HIS A 35 -0.06 9.50 0.09
N ASP A 36 -1.29 9.77 0.56
CA ASP A 36 -1.61 10.79 1.57
C ASP A 36 -1.64 10.28 3.01
N PHE A 37 -1.44 8.98 3.22
CA PHE A 37 -1.51 8.35 4.54
C PHE A 37 -0.12 8.03 5.08
N VAL A 38 0.14 8.46 6.31
CA VAL A 38 1.34 8.16 7.08
C VAL A 38 0.97 7.19 8.19
N PRO A 39 1.36 5.90 8.11
CA PRO A 39 1.10 4.94 9.18
C PRO A 39 1.91 5.29 10.43
N ASP A 40 1.38 4.95 11.59
CA ASP A 40 2.14 4.99 12.84
C ASP A 40 3.25 3.93 12.80
N GLU A 41 4.42 4.26 13.37
CA GLU A 41 5.56 3.33 13.40
C GLU A 41 5.23 2.02 14.14
N ALA A 42 4.35 2.09 15.14
CA ALA A 42 3.89 0.91 15.89
C ALA A 42 3.10 -0.08 15.05
N LEU A 43 2.55 0.34 13.90
CA LEU A 43 1.80 -0.56 12.99
C LEU A 43 2.71 -1.43 12.12
N PHE A 44 3.97 -1.11 11.98
CA PHE A 44 4.86 -1.82 11.05
C PHE A 44 4.94 -3.31 11.36
N TRP A 45 5.31 -3.66 12.59
CA TRP A 45 5.49 -5.07 12.97
C TRP A 45 4.18 -5.86 13.03
N PRO A 46 3.08 -5.35 13.61
CA PRO A 46 1.79 -6.03 13.55
C PRO A 46 1.29 -6.27 12.12
N SER A 47 1.38 -5.27 11.24
CA SER A 47 0.95 -5.41 9.85
C SER A 47 1.78 -6.43 9.09
N LEU A 48 3.09 -6.49 9.31
CA LEU A 48 3.97 -7.50 8.74
C LEU A 48 3.61 -8.90 9.24
N GLY A 49 3.38 -9.06 10.55
CA GLY A 49 2.96 -10.33 11.14
C GLY A 49 1.63 -10.83 10.57
N ILE A 50 0.64 -9.95 10.45
CA ILE A 50 -0.66 -10.27 9.84
C ILE A 50 -0.47 -10.64 8.35
N ALA A 51 0.34 -9.90 7.62
CA ALA A 51 0.60 -10.18 6.20
C ALA A 51 1.25 -11.55 5.99
N LEU A 52 2.24 -11.91 6.81
CA LEU A 52 2.88 -13.22 6.76
C LEU A 52 1.91 -14.34 7.15
N GLY A 53 1.10 -14.13 8.18
CA GLY A 53 0.06 -15.09 8.59
C GLY A 53 -0.98 -15.32 7.50
N LEU A 54 -1.50 -14.25 6.90
CA LEU A 54 -2.48 -14.34 5.81
C LEU A 54 -1.90 -15.00 4.57
N SER A 55 -0.73 -14.56 4.11
CA SER A 55 -0.12 -15.10 2.90
C SER A 55 0.29 -16.56 3.07
N GLY A 56 0.90 -16.91 4.21
CA GLY A 56 1.24 -18.29 4.55
C GLY A 56 0.01 -19.18 4.70
N GLY A 57 -1.00 -18.73 5.43
CA GLY A 57 -2.25 -19.45 5.63
C GLY A 57 -3.00 -19.71 4.32
N VAL A 58 -3.16 -18.69 3.48
CA VAL A 58 -3.79 -18.85 2.16
C VAL A 58 -2.99 -19.80 1.28
N THR A 59 -1.68 -19.66 1.25
CA THR A 59 -0.81 -20.52 0.46
C THR A 59 -0.89 -21.98 0.90
N LEU A 60 -0.80 -22.24 2.20
CA LEU A 60 -0.95 -23.59 2.76
C LEU A 60 -2.32 -24.18 2.45
N TRP A 61 -3.37 -23.40 2.59
CA TRP A 61 -4.73 -23.84 2.29
C TRP A 61 -4.93 -24.18 0.81
N VAL A 62 -4.38 -23.38 -0.11
CA VAL A 62 -4.37 -23.67 -1.55
C VAL A 62 -3.60 -24.95 -1.84
N LEU A 63 -2.42 -25.13 -1.25
CA LEU A 63 -1.61 -26.34 -1.41
C LEU A 63 -2.34 -27.59 -0.90
N GLN A 64 -3.03 -27.51 0.25
CA GLN A 64 -3.86 -28.61 0.75
C GLN A 64 -5.01 -28.93 -0.22
N GLY A 65 -5.65 -27.92 -0.80
CA GLY A 65 -6.69 -28.10 -1.81
C GLY A 65 -6.19 -28.83 -3.05
N ILE A 66 -4.99 -28.49 -3.52
CA ILE A 66 -4.34 -29.14 -4.65
C ILE A 66 -3.96 -30.59 -4.28
N SER A 67 -3.32 -30.81 -3.13
CA SER A 67 -2.90 -32.15 -2.68
C SER A 67 -4.07 -33.11 -2.49
N ARG A 68 -5.20 -32.60 -1.99
CA ARG A 68 -6.44 -33.36 -1.83
C ARG A 68 -7.26 -33.50 -3.11
N LYS A 69 -6.75 -33.00 -4.26
CA LYS A 69 -7.45 -32.99 -5.55
C LYS A 69 -8.83 -32.31 -5.53
N THR A 70 -9.07 -31.46 -4.54
CA THR A 70 -10.32 -30.67 -4.45
C THR A 70 -10.23 -29.40 -5.29
N TRP A 71 -9.04 -29.00 -5.72
CA TRP A 71 -8.78 -27.87 -6.59
C TRP A 71 -8.21 -28.32 -7.92
N VAL A 72 -8.77 -27.77 -8.98
CA VAL A 72 -8.31 -28.05 -10.35
C VAL A 72 -7.18 -27.08 -10.68
N VAL A 73 -6.03 -27.63 -11.00
CA VAL A 73 -4.86 -26.90 -11.50
C VAL A 73 -4.91 -26.95 -13.02
N GLY A 74 -4.69 -25.82 -13.70
CA GLY A 74 -4.67 -25.79 -15.16
C GLY A 74 -3.59 -26.71 -15.75
N ASP A 75 -3.86 -27.30 -16.91
CA ASP A 75 -2.99 -28.26 -17.58
C ASP A 75 -1.59 -27.68 -17.87
N ASP A 76 -1.50 -26.37 -18.11
CA ASP A 76 -0.23 -25.67 -18.34
C ASP A 76 0.72 -25.79 -17.16
N LEU A 77 0.21 -25.82 -15.92
CA LEU A 77 1.02 -26.00 -14.70
C LEU A 77 1.45 -27.44 -14.48
N SER A 78 0.70 -28.42 -15.01
CA SER A 78 1.03 -29.84 -14.86
C SER A 78 2.34 -30.19 -15.56
N GLY A 79 2.62 -29.58 -16.70
CA GLY A 79 3.85 -29.76 -17.50
C GLY A 79 5.10 -29.11 -16.93
N TYR A 80 5.01 -28.26 -15.90
CA TYR A 80 6.20 -27.61 -15.33
C TYR A 80 7.00 -28.57 -14.45
N GLY A 81 8.34 -28.58 -14.64
CA GLY A 81 9.27 -29.26 -13.74
C GLY A 81 9.22 -28.66 -12.32
N ILE A 82 9.68 -29.45 -11.33
CA ILE A 82 9.61 -29.11 -9.91
C ILE A 82 10.22 -27.75 -9.59
N LYS A 83 11.34 -27.38 -10.21
CA LYS A 83 12.01 -26.09 -10.01
C LYS A 83 11.12 -24.90 -10.42
N LYS A 84 10.43 -25.01 -11.56
CA LYS A 84 9.51 -23.95 -12.01
C LYS A 84 8.28 -23.82 -11.12
N LYS A 85 7.74 -24.94 -10.64
CA LYS A 85 6.61 -24.96 -9.69
C LYS A 85 6.98 -24.30 -8.37
N THR A 86 8.16 -24.61 -7.82
CA THR A 86 8.66 -24.02 -6.58
C THR A 86 8.89 -22.50 -6.74
N LEU A 87 9.50 -22.09 -7.85
CA LEU A 87 9.73 -20.66 -8.13
C LEU A 87 8.41 -19.89 -8.25
N LEU A 88 7.42 -20.44 -8.97
CA LEU A 88 6.11 -19.83 -9.10
C LEU A 88 5.41 -19.72 -7.75
N LEU A 89 5.45 -20.76 -6.93
CA LEU A 89 4.87 -20.76 -5.59
C LEU A 89 5.51 -19.67 -4.72
N LEU A 90 6.84 -19.58 -4.73
CA LEU A 90 7.57 -18.55 -3.99
C LEU A 90 7.21 -17.15 -4.47
N ALA A 91 7.13 -16.92 -5.78
CA ALA A 91 6.72 -15.65 -6.36
C ALA A 91 5.28 -15.26 -5.94
N CYS A 92 4.35 -16.23 -5.97
CA CYS A 92 2.98 -16.01 -5.51
C CYS A 92 2.92 -15.69 -4.01
N LEU A 93 3.70 -16.39 -3.18
CA LEU A 93 3.78 -16.14 -1.75
C LEU A 93 4.31 -14.74 -1.45
N LEU A 94 5.38 -14.33 -2.11
CA LEU A 94 5.97 -13.00 -1.96
C LEU A 94 5.01 -11.90 -2.43
N LEU A 95 4.37 -12.08 -3.58
CA LEU A 95 3.39 -11.12 -4.11
C LEU A 95 2.19 -10.97 -3.17
N LEU A 96 1.63 -12.10 -2.70
CA LEU A 96 0.52 -12.11 -1.77
C LEU A 96 0.91 -11.51 -0.42
N GLY A 97 2.11 -11.82 0.08
CA GLY A 97 2.66 -11.25 1.31
C GLY A 97 2.83 -9.74 1.22
N PHE A 98 3.42 -9.26 0.13
CA PHE A 98 3.58 -7.83 -0.12
C PHE A 98 2.23 -7.12 -0.24
N ALA A 99 1.29 -7.65 -1.02
CA ALA A 99 -0.05 -7.08 -1.15
C ALA A 99 -0.80 -7.08 0.19
N SER A 100 -0.65 -8.13 0.99
CA SER A 100 -1.25 -8.20 2.33
C SER A 100 -0.65 -7.15 3.26
N TRP A 101 0.65 -6.93 3.21
CA TRP A 101 1.30 -5.88 3.99
C TRP A 101 0.82 -4.48 3.59
N ILE A 102 0.69 -4.20 2.29
CA ILE A 102 0.14 -2.92 1.81
C ILE A 102 -1.30 -2.73 2.29
N ASN A 103 -2.14 -3.74 2.17
CA ASN A 103 -3.54 -3.63 2.57
C ASN A 103 -3.69 -3.46 4.09
N THR A 104 -2.95 -4.21 4.90
CA THR A 104 -3.06 -4.17 6.37
C THR A 104 -2.29 -3.02 7.01
N GLY A 105 -1.18 -2.60 6.44
CA GLY A 105 -0.35 -1.51 6.96
C GLY A 105 -0.72 -0.12 6.45
N TYR A 106 -1.38 -0.03 5.30
CA TYR A 106 -1.66 1.25 4.66
C TYR A 106 -3.12 1.43 4.25
N LEU A 107 -3.67 0.56 3.39
CA LEU A 107 -4.99 0.76 2.81
C LEU A 107 -6.10 0.73 3.88
N ILE A 108 -6.17 -0.33 4.67
CA ILE A 108 -7.18 -0.49 5.72
C ILE A 108 -7.02 0.58 6.81
N PRO A 109 -5.82 0.82 7.39
CA PRO A 109 -5.62 1.88 8.37
C PRO A 109 -6.01 3.27 7.85
N ARG A 110 -5.70 3.58 6.59
CA ARG A 110 -6.12 4.83 5.97
C ARG A 110 -7.64 5.00 5.95
N TYR A 111 -8.37 3.98 5.48
CA TYR A 111 -9.83 4.04 5.47
C TYR A 111 -10.41 4.17 6.88
N LEU A 112 -9.88 3.44 7.84
CA LEU A 112 -10.29 3.54 9.24
C LEU A 112 -9.99 4.95 9.78
N THR A 113 -8.79 5.49 9.55
CA THR A 113 -8.44 6.85 9.96
C THR A 113 -9.36 7.90 9.31
N ARG A 114 -9.78 7.69 8.06
CA ARG A 114 -10.72 8.59 7.40
C ARG A 114 -12.10 8.60 8.07
N VAL A 115 -12.55 7.47 8.61
CA VAL A 115 -13.88 7.32 9.23
C VAL A 115 -13.86 7.76 10.69
N ILE A 116 -12.88 7.31 11.47
CA ILE A 116 -12.85 7.49 12.93
C ILE A 116 -11.86 8.58 13.40
N GLY A 117 -10.99 9.06 12.52
CA GLY A 117 -9.95 10.04 12.87
C GLY A 117 -10.54 11.42 13.16
N SER A 118 -9.90 12.15 14.05
CA SER A 118 -10.19 13.55 14.38
C SER A 118 -9.33 14.50 13.54
N SER A 119 -9.88 15.67 13.21
CA SER A 119 -9.11 16.73 12.55
C SER A 119 -8.11 17.33 13.53
N ALA A 120 -6.86 17.46 13.10
CA ALA A 120 -5.78 18.07 13.86
C ALA A 120 -4.95 19.01 12.96
N GLU A 121 -4.26 19.95 13.60
CA GLU A 121 -3.24 20.78 12.94
C GLU A 121 -1.86 20.40 13.49
N ARG A 122 -0.95 20.09 12.56
CA ARG A 122 0.42 19.72 12.91
C ARG A 122 1.40 20.66 12.20
N SER A 123 2.41 21.10 12.91
CA SER A 123 3.53 21.82 12.30
C SER A 123 4.72 20.88 12.17
N ASP A 124 5.32 20.84 10.99
CA ASP A 124 6.48 20.01 10.75
C ASP A 124 7.53 20.70 9.87
N LEU A 125 8.78 20.28 10.01
CA LEU A 125 9.90 20.74 9.19
C LEU A 125 9.99 19.86 7.94
N VAL A 126 9.90 20.50 6.78
CA VAL A 126 9.89 19.81 5.49
C VAL A 126 10.85 20.46 4.51
N THR A 127 11.24 19.69 3.51
CA THR A 127 11.88 20.16 2.28
C THR A 127 11.03 19.82 1.09
N THR A 128 11.06 20.66 0.05
CA THR A 128 10.39 20.32 -1.21
C THR A 128 11.34 19.56 -2.12
N ARG A 129 10.84 18.53 -2.80
CA ARG A 129 11.58 17.74 -3.75
C ARG A 129 10.88 17.71 -5.10
N LYS A 130 11.61 17.97 -6.17
CA LYS A 130 11.14 17.77 -7.53
C LYS A 130 11.46 16.35 -7.98
N HIS A 131 10.48 15.69 -8.55
CA HIS A 131 10.65 14.36 -9.13
C HIS A 131 10.79 14.45 -10.65
N TYR A 132 11.78 13.72 -11.18
CA TYR A 132 12.00 13.62 -12.63
C TYR A 132 11.56 12.23 -13.10
N GLY A 133 10.64 12.17 -14.09
CA GLY A 133 10.23 10.89 -14.73
C GLY A 133 8.75 10.82 -15.11
N LYS A 134 8.45 10.05 -16.18
CA LYS A 134 7.12 9.97 -16.83
C LYS A 134 6.03 9.20 -16.04
N HIS A 135 6.37 8.46 -14.99
CA HIS A 135 5.45 7.53 -14.30
C HIS A 135 5.31 7.84 -12.80
N ARG A 136 5.23 9.11 -12.43
CA ARG A 136 5.14 9.50 -11.02
C ARG A 136 3.79 10.10 -10.69
N THR A 137 3.32 9.81 -9.50
CA THR A 137 2.02 10.24 -8.98
C THR A 137 1.97 11.75 -8.74
N CYS A 138 3.12 12.41 -8.52
CA CYS A 138 3.23 13.84 -8.41
C CYS A 138 4.60 14.37 -8.87
N ASP A 139 4.59 15.57 -9.45
CA ASP A 139 5.81 16.24 -9.93
C ASP A 139 6.62 16.82 -8.78
N TYR A 140 5.97 17.24 -7.71
CA TYR A 140 6.58 17.83 -6.53
C TYR A 140 6.03 17.19 -5.26
N SER A 141 6.92 16.83 -4.33
CA SER A 141 6.55 16.28 -3.02
C SER A 141 7.19 17.04 -1.88
N LEU A 142 6.62 16.86 -0.69
CA LEU A 142 7.20 17.26 0.57
C LEU A 142 7.93 16.07 1.20
N ASP A 143 9.18 16.29 1.57
CA ASP A 143 9.96 15.36 2.37
C ASP A 143 10.02 15.89 3.81
N GLY A 144 9.43 15.16 4.76
CA GLY A 144 9.43 15.44 6.19
C GLY A 144 9.91 14.24 6.98
N ARG A 145 9.83 14.31 8.30
CA ARG A 145 10.17 13.17 9.17
C ARG A 145 9.33 11.93 8.85
N TRP A 146 8.10 12.12 8.40
CA TRP A 146 7.18 11.04 7.98
C TRP A 146 7.56 10.38 6.65
N SER A 147 8.33 11.04 5.78
CA SER A 147 8.72 10.50 4.46
C SER A 147 9.77 9.40 4.54
N ARG A 148 10.26 9.08 5.72
CA ARG A 148 11.10 7.89 5.95
C ARG A 148 10.34 6.57 5.72
N GLY A 149 9.01 6.61 5.69
CA GLY A 149 8.17 5.49 5.28
C GLY A 149 8.26 5.23 3.75
N LEU A 150 8.42 3.98 3.36
CA LEU A 150 8.69 3.53 1.97
C LEU A 150 7.64 3.96 0.92
N LEU A 151 6.45 4.39 1.31
CA LEU A 151 5.31 4.57 0.39
C LEU A 151 4.54 5.89 0.65
N VAL A 152 5.12 6.82 1.38
CA VAL A 152 4.44 8.08 1.70
C VAL A 152 5.03 9.21 0.87
N SER A 153 4.17 9.89 0.12
CA SER A 153 4.56 11.05 -0.68
C SER A 153 3.43 12.08 -0.64
N VAL A 154 3.65 13.18 0.06
CA VAL A 154 2.68 14.28 0.09
C VAL A 154 2.94 15.18 -1.11
N CYS A 155 2.04 15.14 -2.09
CA CYS A 155 2.14 15.94 -3.29
C CYS A 155 1.81 17.41 -3.02
N VAL A 156 2.55 18.31 -3.67
CA VAL A 156 2.28 19.75 -3.68
C VAL A 156 2.26 20.28 -5.11
N ASP A 157 1.64 21.44 -5.30
CA ASP A 157 1.59 22.08 -6.61
C ASP A 157 2.92 22.78 -6.98
N ALA A 158 3.05 23.11 -8.25
CA ALA A 158 4.23 23.81 -8.77
C ALA A 158 4.42 25.19 -8.14
N ALA A 159 3.32 25.90 -7.84
CA ALA A 159 3.37 27.22 -7.23
C ALA A 159 3.91 27.15 -5.80
N PHE A 160 3.46 26.16 -5.02
CA PHE A 160 3.97 25.90 -3.69
C PHE A 160 5.48 25.58 -3.72
N HIS A 161 5.91 24.71 -4.65
CA HIS A 161 7.32 24.33 -4.79
C HIS A 161 8.20 25.51 -5.18
N GLN A 162 7.79 26.31 -6.18
CA GLN A 162 8.57 27.47 -6.66
C GLN A 162 8.73 28.55 -5.58
N ALA A 163 7.70 28.71 -4.77
CA ALA A 163 7.70 29.69 -3.71
C ALA A 163 8.34 29.14 -2.41
N ALA A 164 8.64 27.83 -2.30
CA ALA A 164 9.26 27.22 -1.11
C ALA A 164 10.75 27.57 -1.01
N PRO A 165 11.29 27.79 0.20
CA PRO A 165 12.72 27.94 0.41
C PRO A 165 13.46 26.66 -0.02
N ARG A 166 14.72 26.81 -0.47
CA ARG A 166 15.59 25.65 -0.76
C ARG A 166 16.06 24.88 0.49
N GLN A 167 15.92 25.50 1.65
CA GLN A 167 16.25 24.90 2.95
C GLN A 167 14.99 24.33 3.59
N ALA A 168 15.16 23.54 4.65
CA ALA A 168 14.05 23.04 5.44
C ALA A 168 13.25 24.22 6.04
N PHE A 169 11.95 24.17 5.90
CA PHE A 169 11.03 25.20 6.38
C PHE A 169 9.82 24.59 7.10
N SER A 170 9.19 25.36 7.96
CA SER A 170 8.02 24.90 8.71
C SER A 170 6.76 25.02 7.85
N VAL A 171 6.00 23.94 7.83
CA VAL A 171 4.66 23.90 7.21
C VAL A 171 3.62 23.57 8.28
N ARG A 172 2.41 24.06 8.07
CA ARG A 172 1.25 23.66 8.83
C ARG A 172 0.48 22.65 8.00
N LEU A 173 0.32 21.46 8.54
CA LEU A 173 -0.42 20.35 7.94
C LEU A 173 -1.78 20.30 8.63
N ARG A 174 -2.84 20.32 7.83
CA ARG A 174 -4.15 19.90 8.31
C ARG A 174 -4.23 18.40 8.12
N THR A 175 -4.37 17.68 9.21
CA THR A 175 -4.34 16.21 9.24
C THR A 175 -5.63 15.67 9.83
N ARG A 176 -5.93 14.43 9.49
CA ARG A 176 -6.91 13.61 10.18
C ARG A 176 -6.15 12.48 10.86
N GLU A 177 -6.22 12.43 12.19
CA GLU A 177 -5.37 11.58 13.00
C GLU A 177 -6.17 10.50 13.73
N SER A 178 -5.57 9.31 13.85
CA SER A 178 -6.05 8.18 14.66
C SER A 178 -4.87 7.47 15.29
N ALA A 179 -5.12 6.45 16.12
CA ALA A 179 -4.07 5.57 16.65
C ALA A 179 -3.35 4.75 15.56
N LEU A 180 -3.88 4.72 14.34
CA LEU A 180 -3.30 3.97 13.21
C LEU A 180 -2.35 4.82 12.34
N GLY A 181 -2.33 6.13 12.55
CA GLY A 181 -1.56 7.09 11.75
C GLY A 181 -2.38 8.31 11.38
N PHE A 182 -1.92 9.06 10.38
CA PHE A 182 -2.61 10.26 9.95
C PHE A 182 -2.69 10.40 8.42
N ILE A 183 -3.74 11.10 7.97
CA ILE A 183 -3.95 11.49 6.57
C ILE A 183 -3.64 12.98 6.46
N VAL A 184 -2.87 13.38 5.45
CA VAL A 184 -2.63 14.78 5.14
C VAL A 184 -3.74 15.29 4.22
N GLU A 185 -4.60 16.18 4.73
CA GLU A 185 -5.73 16.77 3.99
C GLU A 185 -5.33 18.06 3.26
N ALA A 186 -4.49 18.87 3.89
CA ALA A 186 -4.02 20.13 3.29
C ALA A 186 -2.64 20.53 3.85
N VAL A 187 -1.91 21.24 3.02
CA VAL A 187 -0.59 21.80 3.37
C VAL A 187 -0.66 23.32 3.22
N SER A 188 -0.24 24.05 4.23
CA SER A 188 -0.08 25.49 4.20
C SER A 188 1.27 25.89 4.80
N ARG A 189 1.78 27.04 4.39
CA ARG A 189 2.98 27.57 5.03
C ARG A 189 2.67 28.03 6.44
N ALA A 190 3.51 27.66 7.38
CA ALA A 190 3.46 28.31 8.67
C ALA A 190 3.82 29.80 8.50
N PRO A 191 3.09 30.73 9.13
CA PRO A 191 3.52 32.11 9.15
C PRO A 191 4.94 32.18 9.69
N ALA A 192 5.83 32.93 8.99
CA ALA A 192 7.16 33.16 9.48
C ALA A 192 7.06 33.65 10.91
N MET A 193 7.59 32.90 11.88
CA MET A 193 7.72 33.43 13.24
C MET A 193 8.66 34.61 13.11
N LEU A 194 8.10 35.83 13.19
CA LEU A 194 8.87 37.03 13.41
C LEU A 194 9.59 36.80 14.75
N ASN A 195 10.88 36.45 14.66
CA ASN A 195 11.75 36.46 15.82
C ASN A 195 11.72 37.89 16.39
N ARG A 196 10.94 38.09 17.45
CA ARG A 196 11.07 39.26 18.34
C ARG A 196 12.20 39.01 19.29
#